data_d1a431489c98895951d8da6b0e5cd644
#
_entry.id   d1a431489c98895951d8da6b0e5cd644
#
_cell.length_a   1.000
_cell.length_b   1.000
_cell.length_c   1.000
_cell.angle_alpha   90.00
_cell.angle_beta   90.00
_cell.angle_gamma   90.00
#
_symmetry.space_group_name_H-M   'P 1'
#
loop_
_entity.id
_entity.type
_entity.pdbx_description
1 polymer ?
#
loop_
_entity_poly.entity_id
_entity_poly.type
_entity_poly.pdbx_seq_one_letter_code
_entity_poly.pdbx_strand_id
1 'polypeptide(L)'
;QPCVFQTLVKKSVNLPEIQTEEDEWYCNRLVNEALLETNHHGKGPVHINIPISEPLFQFTVESLPEVRVITRYQGLNVYDRDYNDLIERLNRYQKRMIIVGQMNLIYLFEKRHTKLLYKHFVWLTEHIGNQTVPGIPVKNFDAALYAMPEEKTGQMTPELLITYGGHVVSKRLKKYLRQHPPKEHWHVSADGEVVDLYGSLTTVIEMDPFEFLEK
;
A
#
# COMPACT_ATOMS: atom_id res chain seq x y z
N GLN A 1 -25.79 3.25 -12.69
CA GLN A 1 -26.39 2.66 -11.47
C GLN A 1 -25.37 1.82 -10.74
N PRO A 2 -25.12 2.08 -9.46
CA PRO A 2 -24.22 1.27 -8.65
C PRO A 2 -24.63 -0.21 -8.67
N CYS A 3 -23.64 -1.09 -8.75
CA CYS A 3 -23.79 -2.54 -8.61
C CYS A 3 -24.85 -3.19 -9.53
N VAL A 4 -25.19 -2.58 -10.67
CA VAL A 4 -26.24 -3.09 -11.58
C VAL A 4 -25.93 -4.51 -12.12
N PHE A 5 -24.68 -4.88 -12.24
CA PHE A 5 -24.25 -6.19 -12.73
C PHE A 5 -23.99 -7.23 -11.63
N GLN A 6 -24.01 -6.81 -10.35
CA GLN A 6 -23.88 -7.69 -9.16
C GLN A 6 -22.81 -8.78 -9.34
N THR A 7 -23.22 -10.05 -9.32
CA THR A 7 -22.33 -11.23 -9.41
C THR A 7 -21.85 -11.55 -10.83
N LEU A 8 -22.29 -10.81 -11.85
CA LEU A 8 -21.86 -11.00 -13.24
C LEU A 8 -20.47 -10.39 -13.51
N VAL A 9 -19.96 -9.58 -12.58
CA VAL A 9 -18.66 -8.94 -12.67
C VAL A 9 -17.78 -9.31 -11.49
N LYS A 10 -16.46 -9.35 -11.69
CA LYS A 10 -15.49 -9.66 -10.63
C LYS A 10 -15.44 -8.56 -9.58
N LYS A 11 -15.53 -7.31 -10.02
CA LYS A 11 -15.51 -6.12 -9.15
C LYS A 11 -16.47 -5.07 -9.70
N SER A 12 -17.20 -4.45 -8.79
CA SER A 12 -18.01 -3.26 -9.11
C SER A 12 -17.59 -2.13 -8.18
N VAL A 13 -17.21 -0.99 -8.76
CA VAL A 13 -16.83 0.21 -8.00
C VAL A 13 -17.73 1.38 -8.38
N ASN A 14 -18.00 2.23 -7.39
CA ASN A 14 -18.77 3.46 -7.56
C ASN A 14 -17.85 4.64 -7.24
N LEU A 15 -17.49 5.43 -8.25
CA LEU A 15 -16.59 6.56 -8.07
C LEU A 15 -17.28 7.68 -7.31
N PRO A 16 -16.59 8.42 -6.46
CA PRO A 16 -17.11 9.66 -5.87
C PRO A 16 -17.15 10.78 -6.91
N GLU A 17 -17.97 11.80 -6.70
CA GLU A 17 -17.77 13.11 -7.30
C GLU A 17 -16.56 13.76 -6.62
N ILE A 18 -15.56 14.17 -7.40
CA ILE A 18 -14.30 14.68 -6.90
C ILE A 18 -14.51 16.14 -6.47
N GLN A 19 -14.40 16.41 -5.16
CA GLN A 19 -14.46 17.74 -4.56
C GLN A 19 -13.21 18.08 -3.74
N THR A 20 -12.48 17.06 -3.31
CA THR A 20 -11.30 17.17 -2.47
C THR A 20 -10.15 16.30 -3.00
N GLU A 21 -8.93 16.57 -2.55
CA GLU A 21 -7.77 15.71 -2.84
C GLU A 21 -7.96 14.27 -2.33
N GLU A 22 -8.72 14.08 -1.24
CA GLU A 22 -9.05 12.76 -0.72
C GLU A 22 -9.99 12.00 -1.67
N ASP A 23 -10.95 12.68 -2.30
CA ASP A 23 -11.83 12.10 -3.30
C ASP A 23 -11.06 11.73 -4.57
N GLU A 24 -10.11 12.58 -5.00
CA GLU A 24 -9.25 12.30 -6.15
C GLU A 24 -8.40 11.04 -5.92
N TRP A 25 -7.74 10.96 -4.77
CA TRP A 25 -7.00 9.77 -4.37
C TRP A 25 -7.90 8.53 -4.33
N TYR A 26 -9.08 8.64 -3.72
CA TYR A 26 -10.01 7.54 -3.57
C TYR A 26 -10.55 7.06 -4.93
N CYS A 27 -10.87 7.99 -5.82
CA CYS A 27 -11.26 7.72 -7.20
C CYS A 27 -10.14 6.96 -7.94
N ASN A 28 -8.92 7.46 -7.90
CA ASN A 28 -7.75 6.81 -8.50
C ASN A 28 -7.55 5.38 -7.96
N ARG A 29 -7.63 5.18 -6.66
CA ARG A 29 -7.52 3.86 -6.04
C ARG A 29 -8.60 2.90 -6.52
N LEU A 30 -9.86 3.33 -6.56
CA LEU A 30 -10.97 2.49 -7.01
C LEU A 30 -10.84 2.07 -8.47
N VAL A 31 -10.39 2.97 -9.34
CA VAL A 31 -10.15 2.65 -10.76
C VAL A 31 -9.03 1.60 -10.88
N ASN A 32 -7.89 1.81 -10.19
CA ASN A 32 -6.80 0.83 -10.18
C ASN A 32 -7.28 -0.53 -9.65
N GLU A 33 -8.01 -0.56 -8.54
CA GLU A 33 -8.57 -1.77 -7.95
C GLU A 33 -9.45 -2.53 -8.94
N ALA A 34 -10.36 -1.83 -9.62
CA ALA A 34 -11.23 -2.45 -10.63
C ALA A 34 -10.43 -3.01 -11.81
N LEU A 35 -9.48 -2.24 -12.35
CA LEU A 35 -8.66 -2.67 -13.48
C LEU A 35 -7.77 -3.87 -13.13
N LEU A 36 -7.17 -3.89 -11.94
CA LEU A 36 -6.35 -5.01 -11.47
C LEU A 36 -7.17 -6.29 -11.31
N GLU A 37 -8.46 -6.19 -10.96
CA GLU A 37 -9.34 -7.34 -10.84
C GLU A 37 -9.70 -8.00 -12.18
N THR A 38 -9.53 -7.31 -13.31
CA THR A 38 -9.82 -7.89 -14.63
C THR A 38 -9.02 -9.18 -14.91
N ASN A 39 -7.82 -9.28 -14.36
CA ASN A 39 -6.90 -10.41 -14.57
C ASN A 39 -6.54 -11.19 -13.29
N HIS A 40 -7.01 -10.76 -12.13
CA HIS A 40 -6.70 -11.38 -10.85
C HIS A 40 -7.38 -12.76 -10.74
N HIS A 41 -6.63 -13.82 -10.49
CA HIS A 41 -7.15 -15.21 -10.40
C HIS A 41 -8.10 -15.60 -11.54
N GLY A 42 -7.72 -15.23 -12.76
CA GLY A 42 -8.50 -15.45 -13.97
C GLY A 42 -9.07 -14.18 -14.56
N LYS A 43 -9.38 -14.19 -15.86
CA LYS A 43 -9.92 -13.03 -16.58
C LYS A 43 -11.42 -12.90 -16.37
N GLY A 44 -11.90 -11.66 -16.21
CA GLY A 44 -13.32 -11.39 -16.11
C GLY A 44 -13.66 -9.89 -16.18
N PRO A 45 -14.92 -9.55 -16.41
CA PRO A 45 -15.37 -8.17 -16.52
C PRO A 45 -15.39 -7.49 -15.15
N VAL A 46 -15.23 -6.16 -15.16
CA VAL A 46 -15.42 -5.28 -14.02
C VAL A 46 -16.39 -4.16 -14.38
N HIS A 47 -16.99 -3.54 -13.38
CA HIS A 47 -17.90 -2.44 -13.56
C HIS A 47 -17.42 -1.20 -12.81
N ILE A 48 -17.29 -0.09 -13.52
CA ILE A 48 -16.96 1.22 -12.94
C ILE A 48 -18.15 2.13 -13.18
N ASN A 49 -18.85 2.52 -12.11
CA ASN A 49 -19.93 3.50 -12.16
C ASN A 49 -19.38 4.89 -11.89
N ILE A 50 -19.64 5.82 -12.81
CA ILE A 50 -19.19 7.20 -12.73
C ILE A 50 -20.42 8.09 -12.55
N PRO A 51 -20.73 8.57 -11.34
CA PRO A 51 -21.77 9.56 -11.13
C PRO A 51 -21.35 10.90 -11.72
N ILE A 52 -22.28 11.56 -12.41
CA ILE A 52 -22.11 12.89 -12.99
C ILE A 52 -23.36 13.68 -12.64
N SER A 53 -23.20 14.86 -12.01
CA SER A 53 -24.33 15.70 -11.59
C SER A 53 -25.06 16.32 -12.77
N GLU A 54 -24.32 16.76 -13.79
CA GLU A 54 -24.87 17.32 -15.03
C GLU A 54 -24.01 16.92 -16.23
N PRO A 55 -24.62 16.79 -17.44
CA PRO A 55 -23.84 16.58 -18.66
C PRO A 55 -22.92 17.78 -18.91
N LEU A 56 -21.64 17.56 -18.99
CA LEU A 56 -20.64 18.57 -19.26
C LEU A 56 -20.41 18.70 -20.76
N PHE A 57 -20.78 19.84 -21.35
CA PHE A 57 -20.54 20.15 -22.75
C PHE A 57 -19.28 20.97 -23.00
N GLN A 58 -18.66 21.48 -21.94
CA GLN A 58 -17.44 22.28 -22.01
C GLN A 58 -16.35 21.61 -21.18
N PHE A 59 -15.23 21.29 -21.81
CA PHE A 59 -14.04 20.80 -21.13
C PHE A 59 -13.20 21.99 -20.70
N THR A 60 -12.87 22.06 -19.41
CA THR A 60 -12.10 23.16 -18.82
C THR A 60 -10.63 22.84 -18.64
N VAL A 61 -10.23 21.57 -18.91
CA VAL A 61 -8.84 21.10 -18.77
C VAL A 61 -8.21 20.90 -20.14
N GLU A 62 -6.99 21.42 -20.31
CA GLU A 62 -6.22 21.29 -21.56
C GLU A 62 -5.49 19.94 -21.65
N SER A 63 -5.14 19.35 -20.50
CA SER A 63 -4.47 18.05 -20.41
C SER A 63 -5.04 17.23 -19.25
N LEU A 64 -4.98 15.91 -19.40
CA LEU A 64 -5.35 15.02 -18.31
C LEU A 64 -4.28 15.06 -17.21
N PRO A 65 -4.67 14.99 -15.92
CA PRO A 65 -3.73 14.93 -14.82
C PRO A 65 -2.92 13.63 -14.86
N GLU A 66 -1.70 13.69 -14.36
CA GLU A 66 -0.94 12.48 -14.08
C GLU A 66 -1.62 11.69 -12.95
N VAL A 67 -1.84 10.39 -13.19
CA VAL A 67 -2.48 9.51 -12.22
C VAL A 67 -1.50 8.47 -11.73
N ARG A 68 -1.66 8.06 -10.48
CA ARG A 68 -0.88 6.95 -9.92
C ARG A 68 -1.38 5.63 -10.49
N VAL A 69 -0.44 4.82 -10.99
CA VAL A 69 -0.71 3.46 -11.43
C VAL A 69 -0.26 2.50 -10.34
N ILE A 70 -1.15 1.59 -9.95
CA ILE A 70 -0.84 0.51 -9.02
C ILE A 70 -0.56 -0.75 -9.84
N THR A 71 0.58 -1.39 -9.59
CA THR A 71 0.95 -2.65 -10.25
C THR A 71 0.75 -3.80 -9.26
N ARG A 72 0.25 -4.95 -9.73
CA ARG A 72 0.16 -6.18 -8.94
C ARG A 72 1.11 -7.22 -9.49
N TYR A 73 1.92 -7.80 -8.61
CA TYR A 73 2.79 -8.94 -8.87
C TYR A 73 2.17 -10.20 -8.26
N GLN A 74 2.03 -11.26 -9.07
CA GLN A 74 1.43 -12.54 -8.67
C GLN A 74 2.39 -13.68 -9.01
N GLY A 75 2.43 -14.71 -8.15
CA GLY A 75 3.19 -15.93 -8.42
C GLY A 75 4.69 -15.70 -8.58
N LEU A 76 5.26 -14.73 -7.86
CA LEU A 76 6.68 -14.35 -7.96
C LEU A 76 7.61 -15.53 -7.66
N ASN A 77 8.51 -15.79 -8.61
CA ASN A 77 9.60 -16.73 -8.45
C ASN A 77 10.94 -15.98 -8.48
N VAL A 78 11.92 -16.43 -7.71
CA VAL A 78 13.27 -15.83 -7.63
C VAL A 78 14.02 -15.80 -8.98
N TYR A 79 13.58 -16.59 -9.95
CA TYR A 79 14.14 -16.61 -11.30
C TYR A 79 13.40 -15.71 -12.28
N ASP A 80 12.31 -15.07 -11.86
CA ASP A 80 11.50 -14.26 -12.75
C ASP A 80 12.08 -12.85 -12.90
N ARG A 81 11.79 -12.24 -14.05
CA ARG A 81 12.12 -10.85 -14.30
C ARG A 81 11.49 -9.89 -13.30
N ASP A 82 10.24 -10.15 -12.94
CA ASP A 82 9.47 -9.34 -12.01
C ASP A 82 10.09 -9.34 -10.60
N TYR A 83 10.62 -10.47 -10.16
CA TYR A 83 11.37 -10.56 -8.91
C TYR A 83 12.65 -9.72 -8.95
N ASN A 84 13.41 -9.79 -10.05
CA ASN A 84 14.63 -9.01 -10.23
C ASN A 84 14.32 -7.50 -10.26
N ASP A 85 13.23 -7.08 -10.93
CA ASP A 85 12.77 -5.68 -10.91
C ASP A 85 12.48 -5.19 -9.49
N LEU A 86 11.78 -5.98 -8.68
CA LEU A 86 11.52 -5.64 -7.28
C LEU A 86 12.81 -5.50 -6.47
N ILE A 87 13.80 -6.38 -6.65
CA ILE A 87 15.09 -6.29 -5.98
C ILE A 87 15.86 -5.04 -6.43
N GLU A 88 15.86 -4.71 -7.70
CA GLU A 88 16.51 -3.49 -8.20
C GLU A 88 15.84 -2.24 -7.61
N ARG A 89 14.50 -2.20 -7.57
CA ARG A 89 13.74 -1.10 -6.98
C ARG A 89 14.01 -1.00 -5.47
N LEU A 90 14.02 -2.11 -4.75
CA LEU A 90 14.40 -2.16 -3.34
C LEU A 90 15.76 -1.50 -3.10
N ASN A 91 16.75 -1.84 -3.94
CA ASN A 91 18.13 -1.38 -3.78
C ASN A 91 18.33 0.11 -4.14
N ARG A 92 17.40 0.74 -4.85
CA ARG A 92 17.47 2.19 -5.15
C ARG A 92 17.29 3.07 -3.92
N TYR A 93 16.59 2.57 -2.89
CA TYR A 93 16.18 3.36 -1.74
C TYR A 93 17.08 3.13 -0.53
N GLN A 94 17.44 4.21 0.16
CA GLN A 94 18.23 4.17 1.39
C GLN A 94 17.33 4.17 2.64
N LYS A 95 16.26 4.97 2.61
CA LYS A 95 15.32 5.10 3.72
C LYS A 95 14.15 4.15 3.51
N ARG A 96 14.24 2.97 4.10
CA ARG A 96 13.24 1.90 3.96
C ARG A 96 12.51 1.69 5.27
N MET A 97 11.20 1.57 5.21
CA MET A 97 10.35 1.35 6.38
C MET A 97 9.42 0.17 6.14
N ILE A 98 9.25 -0.66 7.17
CA ILE A 98 8.23 -1.71 7.21
C ILE A 98 7.21 -1.33 8.29
N ILE A 99 5.93 -1.42 7.95
CA ILE A 99 4.83 -1.28 8.91
C ILE A 99 4.04 -2.57 8.95
N VAL A 100 3.91 -3.11 10.16
CA VAL A 100 3.11 -4.31 10.41
C VAL A 100 1.79 -3.92 11.01
N GLY A 101 0.72 -4.18 10.28
CA GLY A 101 -0.65 -4.06 10.76
C GLY A 101 -1.07 -5.24 11.63
N GLN A 102 -2.37 -5.37 11.85
CA GLN A 102 -2.93 -6.46 12.66
C GLN A 102 -2.58 -7.83 12.08
N MET A 103 -2.09 -8.73 12.95
CA MET A 103 -1.77 -10.11 12.61
C MET A 103 -2.41 -11.08 13.60
N ASN A 104 -2.93 -12.20 13.11
CA ASN A 104 -3.58 -13.22 13.94
C ASN A 104 -2.58 -14.18 14.59
N LEU A 105 -1.38 -14.32 14.01
CA LEU A 105 -0.37 -15.26 14.44
C LEU A 105 0.88 -14.53 14.95
N ILE A 106 1.49 -15.11 15.99
CA ILE A 106 2.83 -14.76 16.43
C ILE A 106 3.80 -15.49 15.51
N TYR A 107 4.49 -14.76 14.67
CA TYR A 107 5.54 -15.33 13.84
C TYR A 107 6.91 -15.12 14.50
N LEU A 108 7.66 -16.20 14.62
CA LEU A 108 9.03 -16.17 15.15
C LEU A 108 9.99 -16.26 13.96
N PHE A 109 10.49 -15.14 13.51
CA PHE A 109 11.55 -15.15 12.51
C PHE A 109 12.82 -15.80 13.06
N GLU A 110 13.52 -16.54 12.23
CA GLU A 110 14.85 -17.01 12.58
C GLU A 110 15.79 -15.82 12.85
N LYS A 111 16.57 -15.89 13.92
CA LYS A 111 17.46 -14.80 14.38
C LYS A 111 18.39 -14.24 13.29
N ARG A 112 18.73 -15.08 12.30
CA ARG A 112 19.65 -14.71 11.22
C ARG A 112 19.00 -13.73 10.23
N HIS A 113 17.79 -14.01 9.76
CA HIS A 113 17.06 -13.16 8.82
C HIS A 113 16.62 -11.85 9.47
N THR A 114 16.18 -11.93 10.70
CA THR A 114 15.79 -10.76 11.49
C THR A 114 16.90 -9.71 11.58
N LYS A 115 18.14 -10.13 11.83
CA LYS A 115 19.29 -9.23 11.99
C LYS A 115 19.60 -8.44 10.70
N LEU A 116 19.41 -9.05 9.53
CA LEU A 116 19.59 -8.39 8.24
C LEU A 116 18.49 -7.35 7.98
N LEU A 117 17.23 -7.72 8.22
CA LEU A 117 16.09 -6.82 8.03
C LEU A 117 16.21 -5.55 8.89
N TYR A 118 16.55 -5.69 10.18
CA TYR A 118 16.69 -4.52 11.05
C TYR A 118 17.86 -3.61 10.71
N LYS A 119 18.87 -4.13 10.05
CA LYS A 119 19.99 -3.32 9.59
C LYS A 119 19.61 -2.38 8.45
N HIS A 120 18.61 -2.78 7.65
CA HIS A 120 18.26 -2.12 6.40
C HIS A 120 16.87 -1.46 6.40
N PHE A 121 16.06 -1.72 7.43
CA PHE A 121 14.71 -1.18 7.54
C PHE A 121 14.43 -0.60 8.93
N VAL A 122 13.69 0.50 8.96
CA VAL A 122 12.98 0.94 10.16
C VAL A 122 11.68 0.14 10.22
N TRP A 123 11.52 -0.63 11.29
CA TRP A 123 10.39 -1.54 11.44
C TRP A 123 9.42 -1.03 12.50
N LEU A 124 8.19 -0.67 12.11
CA LEU A 124 7.14 -0.21 13.00
C LEU A 124 6.09 -1.31 13.20
N THR A 125 5.66 -1.51 14.43
CA THR A 125 4.56 -2.42 14.75
C THR A 125 3.75 -1.90 15.93
N GLU A 126 2.46 -2.13 15.88
CA GLU A 126 1.55 -1.95 17.02
C GLU A 126 1.41 -3.25 17.82
N HIS A 127 0.79 -3.18 19.01
CA HIS A 127 0.54 -4.37 19.83
C HIS A 127 -0.31 -5.41 19.11
N ILE A 128 -1.28 -4.95 18.29
CA ILE A 128 -2.15 -5.82 17.48
C ILE A 128 -1.41 -6.53 16.33
N GLY A 129 -0.19 -6.10 16.01
CA GLY A 129 0.67 -6.75 15.02
C GLY A 129 1.24 -8.08 15.49
N ASN A 130 1.10 -8.41 16.77
CA ASN A 130 1.54 -9.68 17.39
C ASN A 130 2.98 -10.08 17.07
N GLN A 131 3.84 -9.08 16.77
CA GLN A 131 5.25 -9.33 16.48
C GLN A 131 6.05 -9.41 17.77
N THR A 132 6.53 -10.60 18.08
CA THR A 132 7.47 -10.87 19.19
C THR A 132 8.88 -11.05 18.68
N VAL A 133 9.35 -10.14 17.85
CA VAL A 133 10.73 -10.25 17.36
C VAL A 133 11.69 -9.73 18.44
N PRO A 134 12.65 -10.54 18.88
CA PRO A 134 13.66 -10.06 19.81
C PRO A 134 14.54 -9.04 19.11
N GLY A 135 14.41 -7.79 19.51
CA GLY A 135 15.37 -6.74 19.17
C GLY A 135 14.76 -5.65 18.42
N ILE A 136 13.86 -5.14 17.99
CA ILE A 136 13.62 -3.71 17.68
C ILE A 136 12.53 -3.38 16.64
N PRO A 137 11.35 -3.91 16.69
CA PRO A 137 10.26 -3.11 16.15
C PRO A 137 10.03 -1.90 17.05
N VAL A 138 9.99 -0.72 16.47
CA VAL A 138 9.64 0.50 17.19
C VAL A 138 8.15 0.44 17.51
N LYS A 139 7.81 0.23 18.78
CA LYS A 139 6.41 0.16 19.26
C LYS A 139 5.88 1.53 19.69
N ASN A 140 6.76 2.44 20.11
CA ASN A 140 6.39 3.75 20.65
C ASN A 140 6.50 4.86 19.59
N PHE A 141 6.29 4.53 18.32
CA PHE A 141 6.40 5.50 17.22
C PHE A 141 5.37 6.65 17.33
N ASP A 142 4.21 6.43 17.93
CA ASP A 142 3.22 7.50 18.18
C ASP A 142 3.77 8.59 19.08
N ALA A 143 4.49 8.23 20.14
CA ALA A 143 5.14 9.19 21.03
C ALA A 143 6.30 9.90 20.32
N ALA A 144 7.07 9.17 19.51
CA ALA A 144 8.15 9.73 18.71
C ALA A 144 7.61 10.75 17.69
N LEU A 145 6.53 10.42 16.97
CA LEU A 145 5.88 11.32 16.02
C LEU A 145 5.26 12.55 16.71
N TYR A 146 4.75 12.39 17.94
CA TYR A 146 4.23 13.51 18.73
C TYR A 146 5.32 14.49 19.15
N ALA A 147 6.45 13.96 19.58
CA ALA A 147 7.59 14.77 20.06
C ALA A 147 8.50 15.30 18.94
N MET A 148 8.24 14.90 17.70
CA MET A 148 9.09 15.25 16.56
C MET A 148 8.92 16.73 16.20
N PRO A 149 10.02 17.52 16.14
CA PRO A 149 9.97 18.89 15.65
C PRO A 149 9.53 18.92 14.18
N GLU A 150 8.73 19.92 13.81
CA GLU A 150 8.18 20.09 12.46
C GLU A 150 9.27 20.10 11.38
N GLU A 151 10.41 20.72 11.67
CA GLU A 151 11.59 20.80 10.80
C GLU A 151 12.22 19.44 10.48
N LYS A 152 11.99 18.42 11.31
CA LYS A 152 12.54 17.07 11.15
C LYS A 152 11.56 16.09 10.50
N THR A 153 10.31 16.44 10.39
CA THR A 153 9.26 15.52 9.87
C THR A 153 9.60 15.01 8.48
N GLY A 154 9.98 15.86 7.54
CA GLY A 154 10.35 15.46 6.18
C GLY A 154 11.64 14.61 6.10
N GLN A 155 12.56 14.74 7.09
CA GLN A 155 13.80 13.94 7.10
C GLN A 155 13.55 12.48 7.45
N MET A 156 12.49 12.18 8.18
CA MET A 156 12.13 10.83 8.63
C MET A 156 11.22 10.09 7.65
N THR A 157 10.78 10.76 6.59
CA THR A 157 9.94 10.15 5.55
C THR A 157 10.69 9.00 4.87
N PRO A 158 10.10 7.80 4.81
CA PRO A 158 10.71 6.71 4.06
C PRO A 158 10.67 7.02 2.56
N GLU A 159 11.67 6.54 1.82
CA GLU A 159 11.62 6.54 0.36
C GLU A 159 10.82 5.32 -0.13
N LEU A 160 11.00 4.17 0.53
CA LEU A 160 10.23 2.95 0.31
C LEU A 160 9.50 2.56 1.59
N LEU A 161 8.19 2.45 1.48
CA LEU A 161 7.32 1.90 2.51
C LEU A 161 6.87 0.49 2.09
N ILE A 162 7.05 -0.50 2.96
CA ILE A 162 6.48 -1.84 2.80
C ILE A 162 5.47 -2.04 3.92
N THR A 163 4.28 -2.49 3.57
CA THR A 163 3.22 -2.77 4.54
C THR A 163 2.70 -4.19 4.39
N TYR A 164 2.37 -4.82 5.49
CA TYR A 164 1.64 -6.10 5.52
C TYR A 164 0.80 -6.24 6.78
N GLY A 165 -0.08 -7.24 6.78
CA GLY A 165 -1.07 -7.42 7.83
C GLY A 165 -2.28 -6.51 7.65
N GLY A 166 -3.21 -6.59 8.58
CA GLY A 166 -4.48 -5.89 8.51
C GLY A 166 -4.44 -4.44 9.01
N HIS A 167 -5.41 -4.09 9.83
CA HIS A 167 -5.62 -2.74 10.31
C HIS A 167 -4.43 -2.16 11.09
N VAL A 168 -4.15 -0.87 10.89
CA VAL A 168 -3.24 -0.05 11.70
C VAL A 168 -4.08 0.95 12.48
N VAL A 169 -3.96 1.01 13.81
CA VAL A 169 -4.78 1.85 14.68
C VAL A 169 -4.33 3.31 14.64
N SER A 170 -3.02 3.55 14.64
CA SER A 170 -2.45 4.89 14.77
C SER A 170 -2.96 5.88 13.73
N LYS A 171 -3.82 6.80 14.16
CA LYS A 171 -4.26 7.94 13.32
C LYS A 171 -3.11 8.90 13.02
N ARG A 172 -2.17 9.05 13.96
CA ARG A 172 -1.02 9.95 13.81
C ARG A 172 -0.06 9.46 12.74
N LEU A 173 0.23 8.15 12.71
CA LEU A 173 1.05 7.54 11.66
C LEU A 173 0.41 7.68 10.28
N LYS A 174 -0.91 7.42 10.18
CA LYS A 174 -1.65 7.60 8.92
C LYS A 174 -1.60 9.05 8.44
N LYS A 175 -1.85 10.02 9.34
CA LYS A 175 -1.76 11.45 9.00
C LYS A 175 -0.35 11.82 8.55
N TYR A 176 0.67 11.38 9.27
CA TYR A 176 2.07 11.66 8.95
C TYR A 176 2.45 11.15 7.55
N LEU A 177 2.15 9.90 7.23
CA LEU A 177 2.51 9.31 5.93
C LEU A 177 1.66 9.84 4.77
N ARG A 178 0.44 10.33 5.01
CA ARG A 178 -0.35 11.04 4.00
C ARG A 178 0.23 12.43 3.69
N GLN A 179 0.75 13.13 4.70
CA GLN A 179 1.39 14.44 4.55
C GLN A 179 2.81 14.35 3.97
N HIS A 180 3.49 13.22 4.22
CA HIS A 180 4.85 12.94 3.77
C HIS A 180 4.89 11.57 3.06
N PRO A 181 4.29 11.47 1.85
CA PRO A 181 4.19 10.18 1.17
C PRO A 181 5.57 9.66 0.76
N PRO A 182 5.77 8.33 0.84
CA PRO A 182 6.97 7.68 0.30
C PRO A 182 7.00 7.81 -1.23
N LYS A 183 8.17 7.63 -1.83
CA LYS A 183 8.32 7.55 -3.29
C LYS A 183 7.65 6.30 -3.85
N GLU A 184 7.77 5.18 -3.13
CA GLU A 184 7.09 3.92 -3.43
C GLU A 184 6.48 3.33 -2.15
N HIS A 185 5.30 2.72 -2.31
CA HIS A 185 4.63 1.98 -1.25
C HIS A 185 4.22 0.60 -1.80
N TRP A 186 4.75 -0.44 -1.18
CA TRP A 186 4.43 -1.83 -1.49
C TRP A 186 3.54 -2.42 -0.40
N HIS A 187 2.43 -3.03 -0.80
CA HIS A 187 1.60 -3.81 0.13
C HIS A 187 1.74 -5.29 -0.18
N VAL A 188 2.10 -6.07 0.83
CA VAL A 188 2.29 -7.52 0.71
C VAL A 188 1.13 -8.22 1.41
N SER A 189 0.39 -9.03 0.66
CA SER A 189 -0.72 -9.83 1.18
C SER A 189 -0.89 -11.11 0.37
N ALA A 190 -1.29 -12.20 1.02
CA ALA A 190 -1.47 -13.50 0.36
C ALA A 190 -2.64 -13.52 -0.64
N ASP A 191 -3.59 -12.60 -0.49
CA ASP A 191 -4.79 -12.46 -1.34
C ASP A 191 -4.65 -11.40 -2.44
N GLY A 192 -3.56 -10.63 -2.42
CA GLY A 192 -3.30 -9.58 -3.40
C GLY A 192 -4.29 -8.40 -3.36
N GLU A 193 -4.95 -8.16 -2.22
CA GLU A 193 -5.89 -7.05 -2.08
C GLU A 193 -5.23 -5.67 -2.22
N VAL A 194 -5.98 -4.72 -2.79
CA VAL A 194 -5.54 -3.33 -2.94
C VAL A 194 -5.88 -2.55 -1.67
N VAL A 195 -4.94 -2.54 -0.71
CA VAL A 195 -5.09 -1.83 0.57
C VAL A 195 -4.17 -0.62 0.61
N ASP A 196 -4.74 0.58 0.62
CA ASP A 196 -3.99 1.83 0.72
C ASP A 196 -4.49 2.70 1.87
N LEU A 197 -3.85 2.59 3.03
CA LEU A 197 -4.18 3.39 4.22
C LEU A 197 -3.53 4.78 4.20
N TYR A 198 -2.51 4.97 3.37
CA TYR A 198 -1.64 6.14 3.40
C TYR A 198 -1.74 7.03 2.16
N GLY A 199 -2.54 6.65 1.18
CA GLY A 199 -2.68 7.42 -0.06
C GLY A 199 -1.45 7.36 -0.97
N SER A 200 -0.64 6.29 -0.88
CA SER A 200 0.66 6.21 -1.54
C SER A 200 0.96 4.88 -2.22
N LEU A 201 0.02 3.95 -2.24
CA LEU A 201 0.23 2.62 -2.79
C LEU A 201 0.64 2.67 -4.27
N THR A 202 1.73 1.99 -4.61
CA THR A 202 2.23 1.85 -5.98
C THR A 202 2.30 0.39 -6.41
N THR A 203 2.42 -0.54 -5.46
CA THR A 203 2.67 -1.93 -5.77
C THR A 203 1.94 -2.85 -4.78
N VAL A 204 1.24 -3.83 -5.30
CA VAL A 204 0.69 -4.96 -4.54
C VAL A 204 1.52 -6.19 -4.86
N ILE A 205 1.98 -6.90 -3.83
CA ILE A 205 2.72 -8.15 -3.97
C ILE A 205 1.86 -9.26 -3.37
N GLU A 206 1.33 -10.11 -4.24
CA GLU A 206 0.53 -11.25 -3.84
C GLU A 206 1.45 -12.41 -3.44
N MET A 207 1.76 -12.44 -2.17
CA MET A 207 2.63 -13.43 -1.54
C MET A 207 2.37 -13.45 -0.04
N ASP A 208 2.61 -14.59 0.59
CA ASP A 208 2.64 -14.64 2.06
C ASP A 208 3.71 -13.65 2.57
N PRO A 209 3.38 -12.75 3.51
CA PRO A 209 4.31 -11.75 4.00
C PRO A 209 5.61 -12.30 4.58
N PHE A 210 5.55 -13.49 5.19
CA PHE A 210 6.73 -14.10 5.78
C PHE A 210 7.63 -14.71 4.71
N GLU A 211 7.02 -15.35 3.70
CA GLU A 211 7.76 -15.82 2.53
C GLU A 211 8.45 -14.66 1.80
N PHE A 212 7.77 -13.53 1.66
CA PHE A 212 8.36 -12.31 1.08
C PHE A 212 9.56 -11.80 1.85
N LEU A 213 9.53 -11.85 3.19
CA LEU A 213 10.60 -11.35 4.04
C LEU A 213 11.80 -12.31 4.16
N GLU A 214 11.61 -13.60 3.78
CA GLU A 214 12.66 -14.61 3.76
C GLU A 214 13.45 -14.67 2.44
N LYS A 215 12.85 -14.18 1.36
CA LYS A 215 13.47 -14.11 0.03
C LYS A 215 14.35 -12.89 -0.14
#